data_43d1e44967f3772a11bef4a8e410602f
#
_entry.id   43d1e44967f3772a11bef4a8e410602f
#
_cell.length_a   1.000
_cell.length_b   1.000
_cell.length_c   1.000
_cell.angle_alpha   90.00
_cell.angle_beta   90.00
_cell.angle_gamma   90.00
#
_symmetry.space_group_name_H-M   'P 1'
#
loop_
_entity.id
_entity.type
_entity.pdbx_description
1 polymer ?
#
loop_
_entity_poly.entity_id
_entity_poly.type
_entity_poly.pdbx_seq_one_letter_code
_entity_poly.pdbx_strand_id
1 'polypeptide(L)'
;MKKNIIIGCLGGLLLALGLSAVYTRHQDKARIHELEAKVVVLQKQGETSELDRSVSEQMEDIAHGQQALSEERSREAIRQSEIAQAATLRSEAERRNALKAQAAAETSAAEALASYQMAERQRQKAEYARSVADTLNFISLGRTLGSQSYSIYQTGNTEVGNMLAYASYLYTHDYGGDLYAPAVFQALIQSAGGRHSWNIHNGSISRLAISPRDGRLLTVSTFGEIFSHQIHGSQMQTTRLMSDKHFWFSDLYVAPDGKVYAISYTGQLVISDGQQTRVMVVENISKPFSLQNLNDGKSLLIVGENSVALFDNATERIIATRRLDFQVTCTGRRDNKPLLFDHRGQMHLVNSLDKMTSEKVPVKGKVTAYASNRKEHLTAYGMADGTIWLTDGSGKTHKLVEHLSRVTRLMFNGKRLYSSSYDGKLLFWPIESNSQINAVTLYQSVHWLNDFTFSDNKDYILVGEHNGSVTQCLISLPKIAERLRQNVKRNFTQEEWNYYVGKGIPYRKVKVI
;
A
#
# COMPACT_ATOMS: atom_id res chain seq x y z
N MET A 1 -19.06 53.79 -8.29
CA MET A 1 -19.35 52.57 -9.06
C MET A 1 -18.14 51.96 -9.80
N LYS A 2 -17.24 52.72 -10.42
CA LYS A 2 -16.12 52.13 -11.18
C LYS A 2 -15.06 51.39 -10.32
N LYS A 3 -14.87 51.75 -9.06
CA LYS A 3 -13.87 51.08 -8.17
C LYS A 3 -14.27 49.68 -7.72
N ASN A 4 -15.56 49.39 -7.57
CA ASN A 4 -16.05 48.08 -7.13
C ASN A 4 -16.08 47.07 -8.27
N ILE A 5 -16.17 47.50 -9.53
CA ILE A 5 -16.12 46.65 -10.72
C ILE A 5 -14.70 46.11 -10.94
N ILE A 6 -13.67 46.95 -10.70
CA ILE A 6 -12.26 46.57 -10.84
C ILE A 6 -11.85 45.52 -9.78
N ILE A 7 -12.34 45.68 -8.56
CA ILE A 7 -12.07 44.70 -7.48
C ILE A 7 -12.77 43.36 -7.75
N GLY A 8 -13.98 43.37 -8.32
CA GLY A 8 -14.70 42.16 -8.72
C GLY A 8 -14.00 41.40 -9.87
N CYS A 9 -13.49 42.12 -10.86
CA CYS A 9 -12.74 41.50 -11.97
C CYS A 9 -11.38 40.93 -11.52
N LEU A 10 -10.69 41.56 -10.58
CA LEU A 10 -9.43 41.06 -10.03
C LEU A 10 -9.66 39.81 -9.16
N GLY A 11 -10.73 39.76 -8.38
CA GLY A 11 -11.11 38.57 -7.61
C GLY A 11 -11.46 37.39 -8.49
N GLY A 12 -12.19 37.64 -9.59
CA GLY A 12 -12.55 36.62 -10.58
C GLY A 12 -11.33 36.04 -11.32
N LEU A 13 -10.35 36.88 -11.62
CA LEU A 13 -9.12 36.46 -12.31
C LEU A 13 -8.20 35.61 -11.40
N LEU A 14 -8.11 35.94 -10.12
CA LEU A 14 -7.38 35.13 -9.12
C LEU A 14 -8.05 33.77 -8.87
N LEU A 15 -9.37 33.70 -8.85
CA LEU A 15 -10.11 32.45 -8.76
C LEU A 15 -9.93 31.58 -10.00
N ALA A 16 -9.97 32.18 -11.19
CA ALA A 16 -9.76 31.45 -12.45
C ALA A 16 -8.33 30.89 -12.56
N LEU A 17 -7.31 31.63 -12.10
CA LEU A 17 -5.92 31.18 -12.07
C LEU A 17 -5.69 30.08 -11.00
N GLY A 18 -6.33 30.19 -9.86
CA GLY A 18 -6.32 29.15 -8.83
C GLY A 18 -6.98 27.84 -9.32
N LEU A 19 -8.13 27.93 -9.98
CA LEU A 19 -8.83 26.81 -10.58
C LEU A 19 -8.05 26.16 -11.72
N SER A 20 -7.38 26.96 -12.56
CA SER A 20 -6.50 26.46 -13.62
C SER A 20 -5.31 25.69 -13.07
N ALA A 21 -4.65 26.16 -12.01
CA ALA A 21 -3.53 25.46 -11.37
C ALA A 21 -3.95 24.15 -10.70
N VAL A 22 -5.18 24.09 -10.15
CA VAL A 22 -5.75 22.87 -9.58
C VAL A 22 -6.13 21.90 -10.70
N TYR A 23 -6.68 22.39 -11.80
CA TYR A 23 -7.10 21.57 -12.95
C TYR A 23 -5.90 20.92 -13.66
N THR A 24 -4.82 21.65 -13.90
CA THR A 24 -3.60 21.08 -14.50
C THR A 24 -2.96 20.04 -13.59
N ARG A 25 -2.90 20.29 -12.28
CA ARG A 25 -2.39 19.33 -11.29
C ARG A 25 -3.22 18.04 -11.24
N HIS A 26 -4.52 18.15 -11.54
CA HIS A 26 -5.42 16.99 -11.57
C HIS A 26 -5.23 16.17 -12.85
N GLN A 27 -5.06 16.83 -14.01
CA GLN A 27 -4.80 16.15 -15.29
C GLN A 27 -3.45 15.43 -15.33
N ASP A 28 -2.42 16.01 -14.73
CA ASP A 28 -1.09 15.38 -14.68
C ASP A 28 -1.08 14.15 -13.78
N LYS A 29 -1.79 14.17 -12.65
CA LYS A 29 -1.98 12.97 -11.82
C LYS A 29 -2.70 11.85 -12.58
N ALA A 30 -3.78 12.18 -13.31
CA ALA A 30 -4.51 11.18 -14.10
C ALA A 30 -3.64 10.54 -15.20
N ARG A 31 -2.81 11.33 -15.85
CA ARG A 31 -1.92 10.87 -16.93
C ARG A 31 -0.75 10.02 -16.43
N ILE A 32 -0.25 10.30 -15.23
CA ILE A 32 0.77 9.48 -14.57
C ILE A 32 0.19 8.11 -14.18
N HIS A 33 -1.02 8.06 -13.62
CA HIS A 33 -1.70 6.80 -13.31
C HIS A 33 -2.04 5.96 -14.54
N GLU A 34 -2.35 6.61 -15.68
CA GLU A 34 -2.55 5.89 -16.94
C GLU A 34 -1.27 5.19 -17.43
N LEU A 35 -0.12 5.84 -17.26
CA LEU A 35 1.18 5.26 -17.62
C LEU A 35 1.59 4.15 -16.64
N GLU A 36 1.34 4.33 -15.36
CA GLU A 36 1.56 3.29 -14.33
C GLU A 36 0.67 2.06 -14.59
N ALA A 37 -0.59 2.28 -15.01
CA ALA A 37 -1.50 1.19 -15.38
C ALA A 37 -0.99 0.40 -16.61
N LYS A 38 -0.43 1.06 -17.60
CA LYS A 38 0.16 0.39 -18.78
C LYS A 38 1.37 -0.46 -18.43
N VAL A 39 2.21 -0.02 -17.50
CA VAL A 39 3.36 -0.79 -17.02
C VAL A 39 2.90 -2.06 -16.29
N VAL A 40 1.86 -1.95 -15.44
CA VAL A 40 1.29 -3.10 -14.72
C VAL A 40 0.65 -4.12 -15.67
N VAL A 41 -0.01 -3.66 -16.73
CA VAL A 41 -0.61 -4.54 -17.75
C VAL A 41 0.49 -5.31 -18.51
N LEU A 42 1.61 -4.68 -18.81
CA LEU A 42 2.74 -5.32 -19.49
C LEU A 42 3.48 -6.32 -18.59
N GLN A 43 3.54 -6.09 -17.28
CA GLN A 43 4.09 -7.06 -16.33
C GLN A 43 3.26 -8.35 -16.24
N LYS A 44 1.94 -8.25 -16.42
CA LYS A 44 1.02 -9.39 -16.34
C LYS A 44 1.12 -10.34 -17.55
N GLN A 45 1.67 -9.90 -18.66
CA GLN A 45 1.86 -10.69 -19.89
C GLN A 45 3.18 -11.48 -19.90
N GLY A 46 4.04 -11.34 -18.89
CA GLY A 46 5.40 -11.86 -18.84
C GLY A 46 5.60 -13.28 -18.28
N GLU A 47 4.52 -14.07 -18.06
CA GLU A 47 4.62 -15.38 -17.39
C GLU A 47 5.00 -16.59 -18.28
N THR A 48 5.47 -16.37 -19.52
CA THR A 48 6.02 -17.48 -20.33
C THR A 48 7.43 -17.15 -20.81
N SER A 49 8.33 -18.09 -20.69
CA SER A 49 9.79 -17.93 -20.86
C SER A 49 10.30 -17.38 -22.22
N GLU A 50 9.45 -17.30 -23.22
CA GLU A 50 9.73 -16.59 -24.49
C GLU A 50 9.30 -15.11 -24.43
N LEU A 51 8.34 -14.75 -23.53
CA LEU A 51 7.88 -13.39 -23.33
C LEU A 51 8.88 -12.53 -22.50
N ASP A 52 9.65 -13.15 -21.60
CA ASP A 52 10.58 -12.40 -20.71
C ASP A 52 11.60 -11.55 -21.49
N ARG A 53 12.02 -12.06 -22.66
CA ARG A 53 12.95 -11.33 -23.52
C ARG A 53 12.27 -10.17 -24.26
N SER A 54 11.03 -10.39 -24.73
CA SER A 54 10.25 -9.35 -25.41
C SER A 54 9.70 -8.30 -24.43
N VAL A 55 9.40 -8.73 -23.20
CA VAL A 55 8.97 -7.81 -22.12
C VAL A 55 10.14 -6.96 -21.63
N SER A 56 11.36 -7.52 -21.59
CA SER A 56 12.55 -6.75 -21.23
C SER A 56 12.84 -5.67 -22.29
N GLU A 57 12.76 -6.02 -23.58
CA GLU A 57 12.89 -5.05 -24.68
C GLU A 57 11.74 -4.01 -24.67
N GLN A 58 10.50 -4.45 -24.40
CA GLN A 58 9.36 -3.52 -24.28
C GLN A 58 9.43 -2.63 -23.03
N MET A 59 9.97 -3.14 -21.91
CA MET A 59 10.21 -2.34 -20.71
C MET A 59 11.33 -1.30 -20.92
N GLU A 60 12.36 -1.67 -21.69
CA GLU A 60 13.41 -0.74 -22.08
C GLU A 60 12.85 0.34 -23.03
N ASP A 61 12.03 -0.05 -24.01
CA ASP A 61 11.30 0.88 -24.89
C ASP A 61 10.32 1.79 -24.13
N ILE A 62 9.63 1.25 -23.13
CA ILE A 62 8.74 2.04 -22.26
C ILE A 62 9.56 3.00 -21.37
N ALA A 63 10.70 2.55 -20.82
CA ALA A 63 11.59 3.41 -20.04
C ALA A 63 12.18 4.53 -20.92
N HIS A 64 12.60 4.22 -22.15
CA HIS A 64 13.01 5.22 -23.13
C HIS A 64 11.86 6.13 -23.54
N GLY A 65 10.65 5.60 -23.72
CA GLY A 65 9.44 6.36 -23.99
C GLY A 65 9.06 7.31 -22.86
N GLN A 66 9.19 6.87 -21.61
CA GLN A 66 8.94 7.72 -20.42
C GLN A 66 10.02 8.79 -20.24
N GLN A 67 11.28 8.44 -20.55
CA GLN A 67 12.39 9.41 -20.52
C GLN A 67 12.19 10.47 -21.62
N ALA A 68 11.85 10.05 -22.84
CA ALA A 68 11.55 10.96 -23.94
C ALA A 68 10.35 11.88 -23.63
N LEU A 69 9.28 11.33 -22.99
CA LEU A 69 8.12 12.11 -22.56
C LEU A 69 8.47 13.09 -21.43
N SER A 70 9.39 12.72 -20.52
CA SER A 70 9.89 13.61 -19.47
C SER A 70 10.72 14.75 -20.06
N GLU A 71 11.57 14.42 -21.05
CA GLU A 71 12.34 15.45 -21.79
C GLU A 71 11.44 16.36 -22.62
N GLU A 72 10.39 15.81 -23.26
CA GLU A 72 9.41 16.59 -24.02
C GLU A 72 8.62 17.54 -23.12
N ARG A 73 8.16 17.07 -21.95
CA ARG A 73 7.51 17.93 -20.95
C ARG A 73 8.46 18.99 -20.38
N SER A 74 9.73 18.64 -20.18
CA SER A 74 10.75 19.61 -19.76
C SER A 74 10.95 20.68 -20.84
N ARG A 75 11.03 20.27 -22.11
CA ARG A 75 11.11 21.22 -23.26
C ARG A 75 9.84 22.06 -23.41
N GLU A 76 8.66 21.45 -23.15
CA GLU A 76 7.38 22.17 -23.21
C GLU A 76 7.25 23.18 -22.05
N ALA A 77 7.66 22.82 -20.83
CA ALA A 77 7.71 23.74 -19.69
C ALA A 77 8.72 24.87 -19.91
N ILE A 78 9.86 24.58 -20.53
CA ILE A 78 10.86 25.60 -20.95
C ILE A 78 10.26 26.50 -22.04
N ARG A 79 9.60 25.93 -23.07
CA ARG A 79 8.92 26.73 -24.12
C ARG A 79 7.82 27.61 -23.56
N GLN A 80 6.99 27.11 -22.64
CA GLN A 80 5.95 27.93 -21.99
C GLN A 80 6.58 29.04 -21.14
N SER A 81 7.71 28.77 -20.48
CA SER A 81 8.48 29.77 -19.77
C SER A 81 9.08 30.82 -20.74
N GLU A 82 9.62 30.35 -21.87
CA GLU A 82 10.15 31.27 -22.93
C GLU A 82 9.04 32.08 -23.59
N ILE A 83 7.87 31.46 -23.87
CA ILE A 83 6.68 32.15 -24.41
C ILE A 83 6.16 33.17 -23.39
N ALA A 84 6.09 32.80 -22.10
CA ALA A 84 5.72 33.74 -21.04
C ALA A 84 6.73 34.87 -20.88
N GLN A 85 8.04 34.55 -20.98
CA GLN A 85 9.09 35.56 -20.99
C GLN A 85 9.03 36.45 -22.25
N ALA A 86 8.80 35.85 -23.40
CA ALA A 86 8.65 36.60 -24.65
C ALA A 86 7.39 37.49 -24.66
N ALA A 87 6.29 36.99 -24.07
CA ALA A 87 5.07 37.78 -23.90
C ALA A 87 5.26 38.89 -22.87
N THR A 88 6.04 38.65 -21.81
CA THR A 88 6.40 39.65 -20.82
C THR A 88 7.31 40.72 -21.44
N LEU A 89 8.30 40.28 -22.24
CA LEU A 89 9.19 41.21 -22.97
C LEU A 89 8.45 42.05 -24.04
N ARG A 90 7.49 41.41 -24.74
CA ARG A 90 6.60 42.15 -25.68
C ARG A 90 5.71 43.15 -24.94
N SER A 91 5.09 42.72 -23.86
CA SER A 91 4.26 43.59 -23.02
C SER A 91 5.07 44.74 -22.41
N GLU A 92 6.34 44.49 -22.00
CA GLU A 92 7.26 45.55 -21.54
C GLU A 92 7.66 46.49 -22.67
N ALA A 93 7.91 45.96 -23.88
CA ALA A 93 8.23 46.78 -25.05
C ALA A 93 7.07 47.66 -25.52
N GLU A 94 5.85 47.12 -25.56
CA GLU A 94 4.62 47.85 -25.86
C GLU A 94 4.34 48.95 -24.82
N ARG A 95 4.55 48.64 -23.53
CA ARG A 95 4.44 49.62 -22.44
C ARG A 95 5.52 50.70 -22.51
N ARG A 96 6.76 50.35 -22.84
CA ARG A 96 7.83 51.34 -23.05
C ARG A 96 7.50 52.29 -24.19
N ASN A 97 6.87 51.76 -25.25
CA ASN A 97 6.43 52.60 -26.36
C ASN A 97 5.24 53.49 -25.97
N ALA A 98 4.29 52.99 -25.18
CA ALA A 98 3.17 53.78 -24.66
C ALA A 98 3.66 54.86 -23.66
N LEU A 99 4.64 54.53 -22.80
CA LEU A 99 5.26 55.45 -21.86
C LEU A 99 6.12 56.54 -22.57
N LYS A 100 6.79 56.19 -23.68
CA LYS A 100 7.49 57.16 -24.49
C LYS A 100 6.53 58.13 -25.19
N ALA A 101 5.35 57.68 -25.59
CA ALA A 101 4.30 58.54 -26.17
C ALA A 101 3.62 59.44 -25.10
N GLN A 102 3.53 58.97 -23.85
CA GLN A 102 2.98 59.72 -22.73
C GLN A 102 4.01 60.54 -21.92
N ALA A 103 5.32 60.31 -22.15
CA ALA A 103 6.43 61.01 -21.45
C ALA A 103 6.49 62.54 -21.69
N ALA A 104 5.53 63.07 -22.42
CA ALA A 104 5.36 64.52 -22.60
C ALA A 104 4.46 65.18 -21.54
N ALA A 105 3.91 64.43 -20.65
CA ALA A 105 3.00 64.97 -19.63
C ALA A 105 3.46 64.59 -18.20
N GLU A 106 3.37 65.55 -17.29
CA GLU A 106 3.90 65.54 -15.91
C GLU A 106 3.27 64.49 -14.95
N THR A 107 2.57 63.47 -15.46
CA THR A 107 1.91 62.41 -14.65
C THR A 107 2.68 61.09 -14.58
N SER A 108 3.88 60.99 -15.08
CA SER A 108 4.59 59.75 -15.40
C SER A 108 5.17 58.93 -14.22
N ALA A 109 5.42 59.53 -13.08
CA ALA A 109 6.08 58.85 -11.94
C ALA A 109 5.16 57.81 -11.26
N ALA A 110 3.86 58.07 -11.15
CA ALA A 110 2.90 57.16 -10.56
C ALA A 110 2.59 55.95 -11.47
N GLU A 111 2.58 56.18 -12.81
CA GLU A 111 2.36 55.11 -13.80
C GLU A 111 3.58 54.20 -13.96
N ALA A 112 4.79 54.75 -13.87
CA ALA A 112 6.04 53.99 -13.87
C ALA A 112 6.13 53.04 -12.64
N LEU A 113 5.72 53.50 -11.48
CA LEU A 113 5.73 52.72 -10.26
C LEU A 113 4.67 51.56 -10.33
N ALA A 114 3.48 51.86 -10.87
CA ALA A 114 2.45 50.83 -11.07
C ALA A 114 2.88 49.76 -12.10
N SER A 115 3.56 50.19 -13.15
CA SER A 115 4.13 49.31 -14.18
C SER A 115 5.23 48.39 -13.61
N TYR A 116 6.13 48.93 -12.80
CA TYR A 116 7.16 48.18 -12.10
C TYR A 116 6.56 47.14 -11.15
N GLN A 117 5.56 47.52 -10.36
CA GLN A 117 4.87 46.59 -9.47
C GLN A 117 4.12 45.48 -10.22
N MET A 118 3.57 45.75 -11.39
CA MET A 118 2.94 44.71 -12.21
C MET A 118 3.97 43.77 -12.85
N ALA A 119 5.07 44.28 -13.37
CA ALA A 119 6.17 43.48 -13.92
C ALA A 119 6.77 42.54 -12.84
N GLU A 120 6.98 43.06 -11.63
CA GLU A 120 7.47 42.27 -10.50
C GLU A 120 6.49 41.16 -10.10
N ARG A 121 5.18 41.45 -10.07
CA ARG A 121 4.14 40.41 -9.83
C ARG A 121 4.09 39.37 -10.94
N GLN A 122 4.30 39.74 -12.21
CA GLN A 122 4.36 38.79 -13.32
C GLN A 122 5.62 37.92 -13.25
N ARG A 123 6.77 38.50 -12.91
CA ARG A 123 8.02 37.78 -12.67
C ARG A 123 7.84 36.74 -11.54
N GLN A 124 7.28 37.15 -10.41
CA GLN A 124 7.01 36.23 -9.28
C GLN A 124 6.07 35.10 -9.66
N LYS A 125 5.06 35.38 -10.49
CA LYS A 125 4.16 34.33 -10.99
C LYS A 125 4.86 33.34 -11.94
N ALA A 126 5.72 33.84 -12.83
CA ALA A 126 6.48 33.00 -13.75
C ALA A 126 7.53 32.17 -13.00
N GLU A 127 8.21 32.74 -12.00
CA GLU A 127 9.12 32.01 -11.11
C GLU A 127 8.41 30.93 -10.31
N TYR A 128 7.20 31.22 -9.78
CA TYR A 128 6.38 30.22 -9.07
C TYR A 128 5.94 29.09 -10.01
N ALA A 129 5.43 29.41 -11.19
CA ALA A 129 5.01 28.41 -12.17
C ALA A 129 6.17 27.50 -12.60
N ARG A 130 7.37 28.06 -12.79
CA ARG A 130 8.59 27.32 -13.08
C ARG A 130 8.97 26.39 -11.91
N SER A 131 8.93 26.87 -10.68
CA SER A 131 9.22 26.07 -9.49
C SER A 131 8.27 24.88 -9.34
N VAL A 132 6.98 25.07 -9.63
CA VAL A 132 5.98 23.98 -9.63
C VAL A 132 6.27 22.96 -10.73
N ALA A 133 6.58 23.43 -11.95
CA ALA A 133 6.91 22.56 -13.07
C ALA A 133 8.18 21.72 -12.79
N ASP A 134 9.21 22.34 -12.25
CA ASP A 134 10.46 21.68 -11.86
C ASP A 134 10.19 20.59 -10.78
N THR A 135 9.37 20.93 -9.78
CA THR A 135 8.97 19.97 -8.74
C THR A 135 8.26 18.74 -9.33
N LEU A 136 7.29 18.95 -10.22
CA LEU A 136 6.57 17.85 -10.86
C LEU A 136 7.49 16.99 -11.75
N ASN A 137 8.41 17.61 -12.46
CA ASN A 137 9.42 16.93 -13.27
C ASN A 137 10.33 16.04 -12.41
N PHE A 138 10.78 16.52 -11.26
CA PHE A 138 11.62 15.72 -10.35
C PHE A 138 10.85 14.57 -9.70
N ILE A 139 9.57 14.74 -9.36
CA ILE A 139 8.70 13.64 -8.91
C ILE A 139 8.54 12.59 -10.01
N SER A 140 8.30 13.02 -11.25
CA SER A 140 8.20 12.13 -12.41
C SER A 140 9.51 11.39 -12.67
N LEU A 141 10.65 12.10 -12.57
CA LEU A 141 11.97 11.48 -12.63
C LEU A 141 12.16 10.41 -11.56
N GLY A 142 11.77 10.69 -10.32
CA GLY A 142 11.80 9.71 -9.22
C GLY A 142 11.07 8.41 -9.58
N ARG A 143 9.89 8.51 -10.19
CA ARG A 143 9.10 7.35 -10.65
C ARG A 143 9.79 6.60 -11.79
N THR A 144 10.33 7.32 -12.76
CA THR A 144 11.08 6.72 -13.88
C THR A 144 12.29 5.95 -13.37
N LEU A 145 13.08 6.55 -12.47
CA LEU A 145 14.24 5.90 -11.84
C LEU A 145 13.83 4.66 -11.04
N GLY A 146 12.66 4.70 -10.37
CA GLY A 146 12.10 3.54 -9.68
C GLY A 146 11.81 2.39 -10.65
N SER A 147 11.13 2.65 -11.76
CA SER A 147 10.85 1.64 -12.79
C SER A 147 12.15 1.06 -13.39
N GLN A 148 13.12 1.92 -13.70
CA GLN A 148 14.42 1.50 -14.22
C GLN A 148 15.20 0.66 -13.20
N SER A 149 15.20 1.07 -11.93
CA SER A 149 15.81 0.32 -10.84
C SER A 149 15.29 -1.10 -10.78
N TYR A 150 13.96 -1.26 -10.80
CA TYR A 150 13.33 -2.57 -10.77
C TYR A 150 13.76 -3.44 -11.95
N SER A 151 13.72 -2.91 -13.17
CA SER A 151 14.13 -3.64 -14.37
C SER A 151 15.60 -4.05 -14.33
N ILE A 152 16.50 -3.15 -13.95
CA ILE A 152 17.95 -3.41 -13.89
C ILE A 152 18.29 -4.41 -12.78
N TYR A 153 17.58 -4.33 -11.65
CA TYR A 153 17.75 -5.30 -10.58
C TYR A 153 17.40 -6.72 -11.02
N GLN A 154 16.36 -6.88 -11.85
CA GLN A 154 15.96 -8.19 -12.42
C GLN A 154 16.99 -8.74 -13.40
N THR A 155 17.78 -7.92 -14.07
CA THR A 155 18.89 -8.39 -14.94
C THR A 155 20.13 -8.83 -14.15
N GLY A 156 20.10 -8.74 -12.81
CA GLY A 156 21.21 -9.12 -11.94
C GLY A 156 22.20 -7.98 -11.63
N ASN A 157 22.04 -6.80 -12.24
CA ASN A 157 22.88 -5.64 -11.92
C ASN A 157 22.34 -4.92 -10.65
N THR A 158 22.54 -5.56 -9.52
CA THR A 158 22.03 -5.09 -8.23
C THR A 158 22.69 -3.79 -7.77
N GLU A 159 23.94 -3.53 -8.17
CA GLU A 159 24.66 -2.31 -7.78
C GLU A 159 24.03 -1.06 -8.40
N VAL A 160 23.81 -1.05 -9.70
CA VAL A 160 23.15 0.04 -10.41
C VAL A 160 21.67 0.12 -9.99
N GLY A 161 21.00 -1.03 -9.83
CA GLY A 161 19.64 -1.08 -9.31
C GLY A 161 19.49 -0.38 -7.96
N ASN A 162 20.38 -0.63 -7.02
CA ASN A 162 20.38 0.02 -5.69
C ASN A 162 20.61 1.53 -5.79
N MET A 163 21.54 1.97 -6.63
CA MET A 163 21.78 3.41 -6.85
C MET A 163 20.55 4.09 -7.43
N LEU A 164 19.89 3.49 -8.41
CA LEU A 164 18.66 4.02 -9.02
C LEU A 164 17.50 4.04 -8.04
N ALA A 165 17.33 2.99 -7.22
CA ALA A 165 16.31 2.96 -6.16
C ALA A 165 16.51 4.10 -5.17
N TYR A 166 17.75 4.31 -4.74
CA TYR A 166 18.03 5.37 -3.79
C TYR A 166 17.90 6.77 -4.42
N ALA A 167 18.29 6.93 -5.67
CA ALA A 167 18.02 8.16 -6.43
C ALA A 167 16.51 8.40 -6.58
N SER A 168 15.73 7.36 -6.90
CA SER A 168 14.27 7.42 -6.94
C SER A 168 13.68 7.89 -5.60
N TYR A 169 14.18 7.33 -4.48
CA TYR A 169 13.80 7.76 -3.14
C TYR A 169 14.10 9.25 -2.92
N LEU A 170 15.33 9.69 -3.20
CA LEU A 170 15.76 11.07 -2.97
C LEU A 170 14.92 12.08 -3.78
N TYR A 171 14.71 11.82 -5.07
CA TYR A 171 13.90 12.72 -5.91
C TYR A 171 12.43 12.72 -5.49
N THR A 172 11.88 11.57 -5.11
CA THR A 172 10.48 11.52 -4.65
C THR A 172 10.31 12.17 -3.29
N HIS A 173 11.20 11.90 -2.34
CA HIS A 173 11.14 12.42 -0.97
C HIS A 173 11.37 13.93 -0.92
N ASP A 174 12.44 14.42 -1.54
CA ASP A 174 12.87 15.80 -1.41
C ASP A 174 11.94 16.80 -2.12
N TYR A 175 11.22 16.33 -3.13
CA TYR A 175 10.20 17.11 -3.85
C TYR A 175 8.76 16.80 -3.38
N GLY A 176 8.59 16.11 -2.26
CA GLY A 176 7.28 15.86 -1.64
C GLY A 176 6.37 14.93 -2.43
N GLY A 177 6.95 14.07 -3.26
CA GLY A 177 6.20 13.05 -3.99
C GLY A 177 5.78 11.88 -3.10
N ASP A 178 4.86 11.05 -3.61
CA ASP A 178 4.39 9.88 -2.89
C ASP A 178 5.39 8.71 -3.00
N LEU A 179 6.02 8.37 -1.87
CA LEU A 179 6.93 7.23 -1.75
C LEU A 179 6.25 5.87 -1.85
N TYR A 180 4.93 5.82 -1.70
CA TYR A 180 4.12 4.61 -1.90
C TYR A 180 3.60 4.46 -3.33
N ALA A 181 3.92 5.41 -4.24
CA ALA A 181 3.63 5.24 -5.66
C ALA A 181 4.24 3.91 -6.15
N PRO A 182 3.48 3.07 -6.89
CA PRO A 182 3.89 1.70 -7.22
C PRO A 182 5.29 1.57 -7.80
N ALA A 183 5.64 2.40 -8.78
CA ALA A 183 6.97 2.38 -9.40
C ALA A 183 8.12 2.68 -8.42
N VAL A 184 7.89 3.63 -7.50
CA VAL A 184 8.86 3.99 -6.46
C VAL A 184 8.93 2.89 -5.42
N PHE A 185 7.81 2.57 -4.78
CA PHE A 185 7.78 1.64 -3.66
C PHE A 185 8.28 0.24 -4.02
N GLN A 186 7.95 -0.25 -5.23
CA GLN A 186 8.46 -1.52 -5.74
C GLN A 186 10.00 -1.55 -5.81
N ALA A 187 10.62 -0.49 -6.31
CA ALA A 187 12.07 -0.37 -6.36
C ALA A 187 12.69 -0.31 -4.97
N LEU A 188 12.07 0.46 -4.06
CA LEU A 188 12.57 0.63 -2.70
C LEU A 188 12.59 -0.70 -1.94
N ILE A 189 11.49 -1.46 -1.94
CA ILE A 189 11.43 -2.76 -1.24
C ILE A 189 12.35 -3.79 -1.86
N GLN A 190 12.48 -3.82 -3.20
CA GLN A 190 13.37 -4.72 -3.91
C GLN A 190 14.83 -4.48 -3.52
N SER A 191 15.27 -3.23 -3.56
CA SER A 191 16.65 -2.84 -3.31
C SER A 191 17.01 -2.79 -1.82
N ALA A 192 16.07 -2.47 -0.94
CA ALA A 192 16.30 -2.54 0.51
C ALA A 192 16.56 -3.97 0.97
N GLY A 193 15.98 -4.96 0.33
CA GLY A 193 16.05 -6.35 0.76
C GLY A 193 15.46 -6.54 2.16
N GLY A 194 16.14 -7.29 3.00
CA GLY A 194 15.70 -7.50 4.40
C GLY A 194 14.56 -8.48 4.54
N ARG A 195 14.40 -9.34 3.56
CA ARG A 195 13.53 -10.50 3.62
C ARG A 195 14.26 -11.63 4.33
N HIS A 196 13.59 -12.21 5.31
CA HIS A 196 14.09 -13.40 6.02
C HIS A 196 12.97 -14.44 6.03
N SER A 197 13.33 -15.69 5.77
CA SER A 197 12.39 -16.82 5.78
C SER A 197 12.92 -17.90 6.69
N TRP A 198 12.04 -18.44 7.52
CA TRP A 198 12.35 -19.51 8.46
C TRP A 198 11.37 -20.65 8.23
N ASN A 199 11.89 -21.84 7.95
CA ASN A 199 11.09 -23.06 7.91
C ASN A 199 10.97 -23.59 9.34
N ILE A 200 9.79 -23.46 9.94
CA ILE A 200 9.59 -23.67 11.37
C ILE A 200 8.60 -24.77 11.69
N HIS A 201 7.65 -25.04 10.78
CA HIS A 201 6.61 -26.05 10.96
C HIS A 201 6.78 -27.22 9.99
N ASN A 202 6.39 -28.41 10.44
CA ASN A 202 6.32 -29.59 9.59
C ASN A 202 5.04 -29.59 8.72
N GLY A 203 4.02 -28.85 9.16
CA GLY A 203 2.76 -28.68 8.43
C GLY A 203 2.57 -27.26 7.92
N SER A 204 1.51 -27.09 7.16
CA SER A 204 1.10 -25.78 6.65
C SER A 204 0.76 -24.83 7.81
N ILE A 205 1.26 -23.61 7.78
CA ILE A 205 0.86 -22.58 8.74
C ILE A 205 -0.60 -22.21 8.46
N SER A 206 -1.46 -22.40 9.44
CA SER A 206 -2.88 -22.06 9.32
C SER A 206 -3.15 -20.62 9.72
N ARG A 207 -2.47 -20.14 10.75
CA ARG A 207 -2.68 -18.79 11.29
C ARG A 207 -1.44 -18.27 11.98
N LEU A 208 -1.32 -16.91 11.95
CA LEU A 208 -0.33 -16.17 12.74
C LEU A 208 -1.02 -15.09 13.57
N ALA A 209 -0.47 -14.78 14.73
CA ALA A 209 -0.92 -13.67 15.56
C ALA A 209 0.25 -13.05 16.31
N ILE A 210 0.20 -11.75 16.55
CA ILE A 210 1.13 -11.07 17.44
C ILE A 210 0.51 -11.00 18.84
N SER A 211 1.28 -11.39 19.84
CA SER A 211 0.89 -11.24 21.22
C SER A 211 0.85 -9.76 21.60
N PRO A 212 -0.31 -9.23 22.03
CA PRO A 212 -0.42 -7.83 22.44
C PRO A 212 0.34 -7.53 23.72
N ARG A 213 0.72 -8.56 24.48
CA ARG A 213 1.45 -8.43 25.75
C ARG A 213 2.93 -8.12 25.56
N ASP A 214 3.60 -8.82 24.65
CA ASP A 214 5.06 -8.83 24.54
C ASP A 214 5.59 -8.80 23.09
N GLY A 215 4.71 -8.62 22.10
CA GLY A 215 5.06 -8.49 20.70
C GLY A 215 5.59 -9.78 20.04
N ARG A 216 5.52 -10.94 20.72
CA ARG A 216 5.94 -12.22 20.13
C ARG A 216 5.00 -12.66 19.04
N LEU A 217 5.55 -13.32 18.04
CA LEU A 217 4.76 -13.99 17.00
C LEU A 217 4.31 -15.37 17.51
N LEU A 218 3.04 -15.66 17.45
CA LEU A 218 2.45 -16.98 17.65
C LEU A 218 2.05 -17.57 16.31
N THR A 219 2.31 -18.87 16.13
CA THR A 219 1.96 -19.58 14.90
C THR A 219 1.34 -20.94 15.24
N VAL A 220 0.39 -21.37 14.40
CA VAL A 220 -0.19 -22.71 14.46
C VAL A 220 -0.17 -23.37 13.09
N SER A 221 -0.01 -24.69 13.08
CA SER A 221 0.06 -25.47 11.86
C SER A 221 -1.00 -26.56 11.76
N THR A 222 -1.19 -27.05 10.53
CA THR A 222 -2.03 -28.22 10.25
C THR A 222 -1.44 -29.53 10.79
N PHE A 223 -0.23 -29.49 11.34
CA PHE A 223 0.45 -30.66 11.93
C PHE A 223 0.47 -30.62 13.46
N GLY A 224 -0.46 -29.87 14.07
CA GLY A 224 -0.66 -29.83 15.52
C GLY A 224 0.41 -29.10 16.31
N GLU A 225 1.10 -28.15 15.68
CA GLU A 225 2.17 -27.38 16.31
C GLU A 225 1.67 -26.00 16.69
N ILE A 226 2.00 -25.57 17.92
CA ILE A 226 1.81 -24.21 18.43
C ILE A 226 3.16 -23.70 18.88
N PHE A 227 3.68 -22.68 18.23
CA PHE A 227 4.97 -22.11 18.54
C PHE A 227 4.86 -20.62 18.87
N SER A 228 5.74 -20.17 19.77
CA SER A 228 5.97 -18.77 20.12
C SER A 228 7.36 -18.36 19.65
N HIS A 229 7.45 -17.24 18.93
CA HIS A 229 8.70 -16.78 18.33
C HIS A 229 9.04 -15.37 18.81
N GLN A 230 10.30 -15.19 19.15
CA GLN A 230 10.89 -13.88 19.36
C GLN A 230 11.82 -13.57 18.19
N ILE A 231 11.55 -12.45 17.49
CA ILE A 231 12.28 -12.07 16.29
C ILE A 231 13.16 -10.87 16.59
N HIS A 232 14.47 -11.02 16.36
CA HIS A 232 15.46 -9.97 16.48
C HIS A 232 16.26 -9.85 15.17
N GLY A 233 15.87 -8.88 14.33
CA GLY A 233 16.48 -8.70 13.02
C GLY A 233 16.24 -9.90 12.11
N SER A 234 17.30 -10.64 11.78
CA SER A 234 17.26 -11.87 10.96
C SER A 234 17.18 -13.16 11.77
N GLN A 235 17.28 -13.06 13.09
CA GLN A 235 17.27 -14.23 13.98
C GLN A 235 15.88 -14.42 14.57
N MET A 236 15.45 -15.68 14.63
CA MET A 236 14.19 -16.10 15.25
C MET A 236 14.49 -17.16 16.32
N GLN A 237 14.08 -16.86 17.55
CA GLN A 237 14.09 -17.84 18.65
C GLN A 237 12.69 -18.41 18.79
N THR A 238 12.58 -19.73 18.73
CA THR A 238 11.31 -20.44 18.76
C THR A 238 11.16 -21.23 20.05
N THR A 239 10.05 -21.01 20.74
CA THR A 239 9.62 -21.82 21.90
C THR A 239 8.42 -22.64 21.49
N ARG A 240 8.49 -23.95 21.67
CA ARG A 240 7.39 -24.87 21.40
C ARG A 240 6.43 -24.88 22.59
N LEU A 241 5.16 -24.49 22.36
CA LEU A 241 4.09 -24.58 23.34
C LEU A 241 3.38 -25.92 23.27
N MET A 242 3.20 -26.44 22.05
CA MET A 242 2.58 -27.75 21.78
C MET A 242 3.11 -28.33 20.47
N SER A 243 3.18 -29.65 20.39
CA SER A 243 3.40 -30.39 19.14
C SER A 243 2.79 -31.79 19.27
N ASP A 244 1.64 -31.98 18.64
CA ASP A 244 0.95 -33.26 18.58
C ASP A 244 0.26 -33.39 17.23
N LYS A 245 0.76 -34.30 16.38
CA LYS A 245 0.32 -34.54 15.00
C LYS A 245 -1.16 -34.97 14.86
N HIS A 246 -1.84 -35.32 15.95
CA HIS A 246 -3.27 -35.66 15.94
C HIS A 246 -4.16 -34.42 15.85
N PHE A 247 -3.61 -33.24 16.06
CA PHE A 247 -4.34 -31.98 15.91
C PHE A 247 -4.10 -31.38 14.53
N TRP A 248 -5.12 -30.78 14.00
CA TRP A 248 -5.07 -29.95 12.80
C TRP A 248 -5.62 -28.58 13.18
N PHE A 249 -4.73 -27.65 13.56
CA PHE A 249 -5.15 -26.32 13.96
C PHE A 249 -5.65 -25.51 12.77
N SER A 250 -6.80 -24.86 12.95
CA SER A 250 -7.47 -24.03 11.93
C SER A 250 -7.39 -22.55 12.25
N ASP A 251 -7.38 -22.15 13.51
CA ASP A 251 -7.28 -20.74 13.93
C ASP A 251 -6.57 -20.57 15.27
N LEU A 252 -6.13 -19.34 15.50
CA LEU A 252 -5.35 -18.90 16.65
C LEU A 252 -5.87 -17.54 17.13
N TYR A 253 -6.10 -17.40 18.42
CA TYR A 253 -6.37 -16.13 19.08
C TYR A 253 -5.41 -15.94 20.27
N VAL A 254 -4.85 -14.74 20.40
CA VAL A 254 -4.00 -14.36 21.54
C VAL A 254 -4.71 -13.26 22.31
N ALA A 255 -4.97 -13.53 23.58
CA ALA A 255 -5.63 -12.59 24.46
C ALA A 255 -4.68 -11.46 24.93
N PRO A 256 -5.20 -10.32 25.43
CA PRO A 256 -4.36 -9.22 25.90
C PRO A 256 -3.40 -9.57 27.04
N ASP A 257 -3.75 -10.57 27.86
CA ASP A 257 -2.91 -11.12 28.93
C ASP A 257 -1.79 -12.05 28.44
N GLY A 258 -1.77 -12.35 27.12
CA GLY A 258 -0.81 -13.25 26.47
C GLY A 258 -1.23 -14.71 26.43
N LYS A 259 -2.41 -15.08 26.95
CA LYS A 259 -2.97 -16.44 26.78
C LYS A 259 -3.22 -16.75 25.31
N VAL A 260 -2.85 -17.94 24.91
CA VAL A 260 -2.96 -18.45 23.54
C VAL A 260 -4.12 -19.44 23.48
N TYR A 261 -5.02 -19.23 22.55
CA TYR A 261 -6.13 -20.12 22.24
C TYR A 261 -5.99 -20.60 20.81
N ALA A 262 -5.94 -21.92 20.60
CA ALA A 262 -5.88 -22.51 19.28
C ALA A 262 -7.01 -23.54 19.13
N ILE A 263 -7.74 -23.48 18.02
CA ILE A 263 -8.82 -24.42 17.74
C ILE A 263 -8.40 -25.39 16.63
N SER A 264 -8.61 -26.68 16.85
CA SER A 264 -8.40 -27.68 15.82
C SER A 264 -9.67 -27.86 14.98
N TYR A 265 -9.50 -28.32 13.75
CA TYR A 265 -10.60 -28.64 12.83
C TYR A 265 -11.58 -29.71 13.37
N THR A 266 -11.13 -30.52 14.30
CA THR A 266 -11.91 -31.59 14.94
C THR A 266 -12.56 -31.17 16.27
N GLY A 267 -12.41 -29.90 16.67
CA GLY A 267 -13.14 -29.32 17.81
C GLY A 267 -12.37 -29.32 19.14
N GLN A 268 -11.06 -29.58 19.15
CA GLN A 268 -10.28 -29.43 20.36
C GLN A 268 -9.80 -27.97 20.47
N LEU A 269 -10.10 -27.33 21.58
CA LEU A 269 -9.58 -26.02 21.98
C LEU A 269 -8.36 -26.22 22.89
N VAL A 270 -7.24 -25.71 22.45
CA VAL A 270 -5.99 -25.68 23.21
C VAL A 270 -5.83 -24.32 23.84
N ILE A 271 -5.53 -24.27 25.13
CA ILE A 271 -5.30 -23.04 25.91
C ILE A 271 -3.90 -23.15 26.51
N SER A 272 -3.06 -22.14 26.25
CA SER A 272 -1.72 -22.08 26.83
C SER A 272 -1.42 -20.68 27.38
N ASP A 273 -0.84 -20.63 28.57
CA ASP A 273 -0.30 -19.41 29.20
C ASP A 273 1.21 -19.25 28.98
N GLY A 274 1.81 -20.15 28.20
CA GLY A 274 3.24 -20.22 27.94
C GLY A 274 4.00 -21.16 28.88
N GLN A 275 3.43 -21.56 30.01
CA GLN A 275 4.00 -22.54 30.96
C GLN A 275 3.21 -23.85 30.95
N GLN A 276 1.91 -23.74 30.96
CA GLN A 276 0.99 -24.87 30.94
C GLN A 276 0.13 -24.85 29.69
N THR A 277 -0.14 -26.03 29.15
CA THR A 277 -1.03 -26.20 28.01
C THR A 277 -2.12 -27.18 28.38
N ARG A 278 -3.35 -26.78 28.16
CA ARG A 278 -4.55 -27.55 28.45
C ARG A 278 -5.38 -27.74 27.18
N VAL A 279 -5.95 -28.90 27.03
CA VAL A 279 -6.84 -29.25 25.90
C VAL A 279 -8.23 -29.51 26.43
N MET A 280 -9.24 -28.98 25.76
CA MET A 280 -10.65 -29.29 26.01
C MET A 280 -11.37 -29.56 24.70
N VAL A 281 -12.40 -30.38 24.75
CA VAL A 281 -13.25 -30.66 23.60
C VAL A 281 -14.42 -29.72 23.61
N VAL A 282 -14.65 -29.04 22.45
CA VAL A 282 -15.84 -28.21 22.23
C VAL A 282 -16.92 -29.09 21.62
N GLU A 283 -17.87 -29.51 22.44
CA GLU A 283 -18.95 -30.37 22.00
C GLU A 283 -19.92 -29.66 21.03
N ASN A 284 -20.53 -30.43 20.15
CA ASN A 284 -21.55 -29.95 19.21
C ASN A 284 -21.12 -28.85 18.26
N ILE A 285 -19.78 -28.72 17.99
CA ILE A 285 -19.27 -27.83 16.98
C ILE A 285 -18.82 -28.63 15.74
N SER A 286 -19.18 -28.13 14.57
CA SER A 286 -18.82 -28.77 13.30
C SER A 286 -17.69 -28.01 12.62
N LYS A 287 -16.55 -28.68 12.41
CA LYS A 287 -15.40 -28.15 11.66
C LYS A 287 -15.08 -26.71 12.04
N PRO A 288 -14.70 -26.43 13.29
CA PRO A 288 -14.39 -25.06 13.71
C PRO A 288 -13.17 -24.54 12.97
N PHE A 289 -13.26 -23.28 12.52
CA PHE A 289 -12.23 -22.67 11.71
C PHE A 289 -11.91 -21.22 12.08
N SER A 290 -12.59 -20.63 13.07
CA SER A 290 -12.30 -19.27 13.51
C SER A 290 -12.59 -19.04 14.99
N LEU A 291 -11.72 -18.28 15.61
CA LEU A 291 -11.82 -17.77 16.97
C LEU A 291 -12.01 -16.25 16.93
N GLN A 292 -13.11 -15.76 17.49
CA GLN A 292 -13.46 -14.34 17.47
C GLN A 292 -13.72 -13.83 18.89
N ASN A 293 -13.02 -12.75 19.24
CA ASN A 293 -13.28 -12.06 20.49
C ASN A 293 -14.70 -11.48 20.50
N LEU A 294 -15.45 -11.69 21.57
CA LEU A 294 -16.78 -11.16 21.82
C LEU A 294 -16.82 -10.50 23.21
N ASN A 295 -17.72 -9.51 23.41
CA ASN A 295 -17.90 -8.81 24.67
C ASN A 295 -16.62 -8.20 25.27
N ASP A 296 -15.87 -7.46 24.42
CA ASP A 296 -14.62 -6.79 24.80
C ASP A 296 -13.57 -7.69 25.48
N GLY A 297 -13.48 -8.93 25.00
CA GLY A 297 -12.51 -9.90 25.48
C GLY A 297 -12.98 -10.79 26.64
N LYS A 298 -14.22 -10.63 27.13
CA LYS A 298 -14.75 -11.49 28.18
C LYS A 298 -15.07 -12.90 27.69
N SER A 299 -15.40 -13.01 26.41
CA SER A 299 -15.77 -14.29 25.80
C SER A 299 -15.10 -14.47 24.44
N LEU A 300 -14.87 -15.71 24.08
CA LEU A 300 -14.38 -16.13 22.78
C LEU A 300 -15.49 -16.88 22.02
N LEU A 301 -15.85 -16.36 20.86
CA LEU A 301 -16.77 -17.04 19.94
C LEU A 301 -15.96 -18.01 19.07
N ILE A 302 -16.24 -19.29 19.19
CA ILE A 302 -15.70 -20.35 18.36
C ILE A 302 -16.66 -20.55 17.20
N VAL A 303 -16.20 -20.38 15.98
CA VAL A 303 -17.03 -20.47 14.77
C VAL A 303 -16.71 -21.72 14.00
N GLY A 304 -17.71 -22.58 13.84
CA GLY A 304 -17.67 -23.75 12.96
C GLY A 304 -18.44 -23.52 11.66
N GLU A 305 -18.46 -24.52 10.82
CA GLU A 305 -19.09 -24.45 9.50
C GLU A 305 -20.60 -24.13 9.58
N ASN A 306 -21.33 -24.73 10.53
CA ASN A 306 -22.76 -24.52 10.73
C ASN A 306 -23.16 -24.44 12.23
N SER A 307 -22.23 -24.11 13.08
CA SER A 307 -22.42 -23.97 14.52
C SER A 307 -21.45 -22.98 15.12
N VAL A 308 -21.83 -22.38 16.24
CA VAL A 308 -21.00 -21.49 17.04
C VAL A 308 -21.05 -21.93 18.50
N ALA A 309 -19.94 -21.76 19.21
CA ALA A 309 -19.85 -21.98 20.64
C ALA A 309 -19.30 -20.74 21.34
N LEU A 310 -19.76 -20.47 22.53
CA LEU A 310 -19.30 -19.37 23.35
C LEU A 310 -18.47 -19.91 24.52
N PHE A 311 -17.21 -19.51 24.53
CA PHE A 311 -16.27 -19.80 25.60
C PHE A 311 -16.14 -18.56 26.50
N ASP A 312 -16.29 -18.77 27.80
CA ASP A 312 -16.10 -17.71 28.80
C ASP A 312 -14.64 -17.72 29.31
N ASN A 313 -13.95 -16.62 29.15
CA ASN A 313 -12.53 -16.50 29.48
C ASN A 313 -12.27 -16.50 30.99
N ALA A 314 -13.25 -16.12 31.83
CA ALA A 314 -13.07 -16.07 33.26
C ALA A 314 -13.22 -17.45 33.91
N THR A 315 -14.24 -18.20 33.50
CA THR A 315 -14.49 -19.57 34.01
C THR A 315 -13.77 -20.65 33.21
N GLU A 316 -13.21 -20.29 32.06
CA GLU A 316 -12.56 -21.18 31.09
C GLU A 316 -13.44 -22.39 30.71
N ARG A 317 -14.72 -22.12 30.42
CA ARG A 317 -15.71 -23.14 30.05
C ARG A 317 -16.50 -22.72 28.82
N ILE A 318 -16.97 -23.72 28.08
CA ILE A 318 -18.01 -23.50 27.07
C ILE A 318 -19.33 -23.29 27.82
N ILE A 319 -19.92 -22.09 27.62
CA ILE A 319 -21.17 -21.71 28.31
C ILE A 319 -22.41 -21.90 27.45
N ALA A 320 -22.24 -21.93 26.11
CA ALA A 320 -23.34 -22.19 25.20
C ALA A 320 -22.82 -22.66 23.84
N THR A 321 -23.62 -23.47 23.15
CA THR A 321 -23.41 -23.86 21.74
C THR A 321 -24.71 -23.69 20.97
N ARG A 322 -24.62 -23.13 19.76
CA ARG A 322 -25.79 -22.92 18.89
C ARG A 322 -25.51 -23.42 17.49
N ARG A 323 -26.46 -24.20 16.95
CA ARG A 323 -26.47 -24.57 15.53
C ARG A 323 -27.02 -23.42 14.71
N LEU A 324 -26.40 -23.17 13.57
CA LEU A 324 -26.81 -22.15 12.59
C LEU A 324 -27.64 -22.85 11.49
N ASP A 325 -28.58 -22.12 10.90
CA ASP A 325 -29.38 -22.54 9.74
C ASP A 325 -28.70 -22.22 8.39
N PHE A 326 -27.47 -21.74 8.46
CA PHE A 326 -26.62 -21.41 7.33
C PHE A 326 -25.19 -21.93 7.52
N GLN A 327 -24.47 -22.08 6.42
CA GLN A 327 -23.05 -22.44 6.41
C GLN A 327 -22.18 -21.19 6.38
N VAL A 328 -21.30 -21.03 7.37
CA VAL A 328 -20.34 -19.93 7.45
C VAL A 328 -19.17 -20.20 6.52
N THR A 329 -18.81 -19.24 5.69
CA THR A 329 -17.72 -19.36 4.71
C THR A 329 -16.48 -18.53 5.08
N CYS A 330 -16.68 -17.44 5.83
CA CYS A 330 -15.66 -16.52 6.24
C CYS A 330 -16.07 -15.78 7.50
N THR A 331 -15.13 -15.32 8.28
CA THR A 331 -15.35 -14.45 9.43
C THR A 331 -14.60 -13.14 9.28
N GLY A 332 -15.11 -12.11 9.90
CA GLY A 332 -14.49 -10.80 9.96
C GLY A 332 -14.88 -10.06 11.24
N ARG A 333 -14.54 -8.79 11.31
CA ARG A 333 -14.93 -7.91 12.42
C ARG A 333 -15.39 -6.56 11.89
N ARG A 334 -16.51 -6.07 12.41
CA ARG A 334 -17.02 -4.73 12.14
C ARG A 334 -17.43 -4.09 13.49
N ASP A 335 -16.94 -2.89 13.74
CA ASP A 335 -17.22 -2.16 14.99
C ASP A 335 -16.96 -2.99 16.27
N ASN A 336 -15.82 -3.66 16.29
CA ASN A 336 -15.39 -4.55 17.40
C ASN A 336 -16.24 -5.80 17.63
N LYS A 337 -17.20 -6.10 16.74
CA LYS A 337 -18.05 -7.28 16.81
C LYS A 337 -17.70 -8.29 15.74
N PRO A 338 -17.84 -9.61 16.03
CA PRO A 338 -17.70 -10.64 15.02
C PRO A 338 -18.73 -10.49 13.91
N LEU A 339 -18.29 -10.76 12.68
CA LEU A 339 -19.11 -10.77 11.48
C LEU A 339 -18.92 -12.13 10.79
N LEU A 340 -20.03 -12.84 10.53
CA LEU A 340 -20.03 -14.12 9.84
C LEU A 340 -20.58 -13.94 8.43
N PHE A 341 -19.90 -14.49 7.43
CA PHE A 341 -20.36 -14.50 6.04
C PHE A 341 -20.87 -15.90 5.70
N ASP A 342 -22.03 -15.98 5.09
CA ASP A 342 -22.61 -17.24 4.70
C ASP A 342 -22.47 -17.58 3.21
N HIS A 343 -22.79 -18.80 2.85
CA HIS A 343 -22.77 -19.28 1.48
C HIS A 343 -23.88 -18.70 0.58
N ARG A 344 -24.90 -18.04 1.18
CA ARG A 344 -26.04 -17.40 0.49
C ARG A 344 -25.78 -15.93 0.17
N GLY A 345 -24.61 -15.40 0.54
CA GLY A 345 -24.25 -14.00 0.34
C GLY A 345 -24.88 -13.07 1.37
N GLN A 346 -25.15 -13.57 2.58
CA GLN A 346 -25.52 -12.76 3.73
C GLN A 346 -24.32 -12.59 4.65
N MET A 347 -24.31 -11.50 5.41
CA MET A 347 -23.40 -11.28 6.52
C MET A 347 -24.19 -11.05 7.81
N HIS A 348 -23.74 -11.69 8.88
CA HIS A 348 -24.42 -11.73 10.16
C HIS A 348 -23.54 -11.11 11.23
N LEU A 349 -23.93 -9.94 11.73
CA LEU A 349 -23.25 -9.28 12.83
C LEU A 349 -23.66 -9.91 14.17
N VAL A 350 -22.71 -10.47 14.89
CA VAL A 350 -22.95 -11.17 16.15
C VAL A 350 -22.93 -10.18 17.30
N ASN A 351 -24.11 -9.90 17.87
CA ASN A 351 -24.25 -9.09 19.08
C ASN A 351 -24.19 -9.97 20.33
N SER A 352 -24.78 -11.14 20.27
CA SER A 352 -24.69 -12.24 21.25
C SER A 352 -24.99 -13.54 20.51
N LEU A 353 -24.84 -14.70 21.19
CA LEU A 353 -25.11 -15.99 20.58
C LEU A 353 -26.56 -16.07 20.03
N ASP A 354 -27.53 -15.45 20.71
CA ASP A 354 -28.95 -15.49 20.35
C ASP A 354 -29.39 -14.32 19.46
N LYS A 355 -28.58 -13.27 19.39
CA LYS A 355 -28.93 -12.04 18.66
C LYS A 355 -27.90 -11.74 17.57
N MET A 356 -28.25 -12.12 16.35
CA MET A 356 -27.50 -11.78 15.15
C MET A 356 -28.33 -10.84 14.26
N THR A 357 -27.69 -9.85 13.68
CA THR A 357 -28.31 -8.94 12.69
C THR A 357 -27.78 -9.30 11.33
N SER A 358 -28.67 -9.63 10.39
CA SER A 358 -28.30 -10.11 9.06
C SER A 358 -28.54 -9.05 8.02
N GLU A 359 -27.62 -8.90 7.08
CA GLU A 359 -27.73 -8.01 5.93
C GLU A 359 -27.07 -8.67 4.70
N LYS A 360 -27.47 -8.24 3.51
CA LYS A 360 -26.91 -8.76 2.26
C LYS A 360 -25.50 -8.22 2.06
N VAL A 361 -24.56 -9.10 1.67
CA VAL A 361 -23.23 -8.68 1.25
C VAL A 361 -23.35 -7.81 0.00
N PRO A 362 -22.74 -6.59 -0.04
CA PRO A 362 -22.93 -5.65 -1.16
C PRO A 362 -22.20 -6.08 -2.45
N VAL A 363 -21.48 -7.20 -2.43
CA VAL A 363 -20.73 -7.73 -3.57
C VAL A 363 -21.22 -9.14 -3.93
N LYS A 364 -21.05 -9.52 -5.20
CA LYS A 364 -21.43 -10.84 -5.70
C LYS A 364 -20.24 -11.80 -5.59
N GLY A 365 -20.50 -13.04 -5.17
CA GLY A 365 -19.53 -14.13 -5.10
C GLY A 365 -19.26 -14.59 -3.67
N LYS A 366 -18.35 -15.56 -3.51
CA LYS A 366 -18.00 -16.16 -2.22
C LYS A 366 -16.92 -15.32 -1.53
N VAL A 367 -17.27 -14.66 -0.43
CA VAL A 367 -16.32 -13.95 0.42
C VAL A 367 -15.43 -14.95 1.15
N THR A 368 -14.13 -14.72 1.12
CA THR A 368 -13.09 -15.57 1.75
C THR A 368 -12.19 -14.82 2.71
N ALA A 369 -12.16 -13.49 2.62
CA ALA A 369 -11.45 -12.60 3.53
C ALA A 369 -12.21 -11.28 3.66
N TYR A 370 -12.14 -10.66 4.83
CA TYR A 370 -12.79 -9.39 5.11
C TYR A 370 -11.90 -8.51 5.97
N ALA A 371 -11.87 -7.22 5.68
CA ALA A 371 -11.25 -6.22 6.53
C ALA A 371 -12.07 -4.93 6.52
N SER A 372 -12.07 -4.21 7.64
CA SER A 372 -12.65 -2.88 7.75
C SER A 372 -11.72 -1.95 8.53
N ASN A 373 -11.70 -0.68 8.13
CA ASN A 373 -11.03 0.40 8.84
C ASN A 373 -12.03 1.52 9.11
N ARG A 374 -12.52 1.58 10.33
CA ARG A 374 -13.54 2.56 10.73
C ARG A 374 -13.06 4.01 10.66
N LYS A 375 -11.80 4.26 11.00
CA LYS A 375 -11.22 5.62 10.99
C LYS A 375 -11.20 6.22 9.57
N GLU A 376 -10.91 5.40 8.59
CA GLU A 376 -10.81 5.80 7.19
C GLU A 376 -12.08 5.48 6.39
N HIS A 377 -13.12 4.93 7.04
CA HIS A 377 -14.36 4.47 6.42
C HIS A 377 -14.14 3.51 5.25
N LEU A 378 -13.17 2.61 5.38
CA LEU A 378 -12.81 1.65 4.33
C LEU A 378 -13.32 0.26 4.68
N THR A 379 -13.82 -0.46 3.66
CA THR A 379 -14.22 -1.87 3.79
C THR A 379 -13.73 -2.65 2.58
N ALA A 380 -13.13 -3.82 2.81
CA ALA A 380 -12.63 -4.68 1.74
C ALA A 380 -13.17 -6.12 1.89
N TYR A 381 -13.60 -6.68 0.76
CA TYR A 381 -14.08 -8.05 0.61
C TYR A 381 -13.15 -8.80 -0.35
N GLY A 382 -12.43 -9.80 0.13
CA GLY A 382 -11.63 -10.71 -0.68
C GLY A 382 -12.46 -11.91 -1.11
N MET A 383 -12.34 -12.26 -2.38
CA MET A 383 -13.19 -13.27 -3.01
C MET A 383 -12.42 -14.56 -3.30
N ALA A 384 -13.19 -15.63 -3.53
CA ALA A 384 -12.64 -16.93 -3.89
C ALA A 384 -11.95 -16.95 -5.28
N ASP A 385 -12.32 -16.04 -6.17
CA ASP A 385 -11.75 -15.89 -7.52
C ASP A 385 -10.52 -14.97 -7.56
N GLY A 386 -10.06 -14.46 -6.41
CA GLY A 386 -8.94 -13.52 -6.32
C GLY A 386 -9.33 -12.04 -6.41
N THR A 387 -10.56 -11.72 -6.76
CA THR A 387 -11.04 -10.34 -6.79
C THR A 387 -11.11 -9.76 -5.39
N ILE A 388 -10.76 -8.48 -5.23
CA ILE A 388 -11.00 -7.72 -4.01
C ILE A 388 -11.96 -6.57 -4.34
N TRP A 389 -13.03 -6.45 -3.58
CA TRP A 389 -13.94 -5.32 -3.66
C TRP A 389 -13.67 -4.38 -2.49
N LEU A 390 -13.30 -3.14 -2.80
CA LEU A 390 -12.99 -2.09 -1.83
C LEU A 390 -14.06 -1.02 -1.89
N THR A 391 -14.73 -0.76 -0.78
CA THR A 391 -15.63 0.37 -0.61
C THR A 391 -14.91 1.47 0.17
N ASP A 392 -14.85 2.67 -0.39
CA ASP A 392 -14.23 3.85 0.22
C ASP A 392 -15.21 4.65 1.09
N GLY A 393 -14.69 5.69 1.77
CA GLY A 393 -15.47 6.53 2.66
C GLY A 393 -16.59 7.34 1.99
N SER A 394 -16.58 7.44 0.66
CA SER A 394 -17.67 8.04 -0.12
C SER A 394 -18.77 7.02 -0.48
N GLY A 395 -18.58 5.75 -0.14
CA GLY A 395 -19.45 4.63 -0.54
C GLY A 395 -19.20 4.11 -1.95
N LYS A 396 -18.19 4.63 -2.65
CA LYS A 396 -17.79 4.14 -3.98
C LYS A 396 -17.07 2.81 -3.84
N THR A 397 -17.44 1.87 -4.70
CA THR A 397 -16.84 0.53 -4.71
C THR A 397 -15.88 0.39 -5.88
N HIS A 398 -14.66 -0.07 -5.58
CA HIS A 398 -13.58 -0.33 -6.52
C HIS A 398 -13.35 -1.83 -6.64
N LYS A 399 -13.22 -2.31 -7.86
CA LYS A 399 -12.84 -3.70 -8.14
C LYS A 399 -11.33 -3.77 -8.36
N LEU A 400 -10.62 -4.51 -7.50
CA LEU A 400 -9.18 -4.71 -7.57
C LEU A 400 -8.93 -6.13 -8.08
N VAL A 401 -8.23 -6.26 -9.21
CA VAL A 401 -8.01 -7.52 -9.91
C VAL A 401 -6.52 -7.69 -10.17
N GLU A 402 -5.85 -8.42 -9.28
CA GLU A 402 -4.42 -8.74 -9.41
C GLU A 402 -4.09 -10.13 -8.89
N HIS A 403 -4.81 -10.62 -7.87
CA HIS A 403 -4.71 -11.99 -7.44
C HIS A 403 -5.37 -12.94 -8.44
N LEU A 404 -4.72 -14.10 -8.64
CA LEU A 404 -5.17 -15.13 -9.58
C LEU A 404 -5.87 -16.30 -8.87
N SER A 405 -5.96 -16.26 -7.54
CA SER A 405 -6.56 -17.30 -6.73
C SER A 405 -7.19 -16.71 -5.48
N ARG A 406 -7.81 -17.58 -4.67
CA ARG A 406 -8.50 -17.21 -3.44
C ARG A 406 -7.70 -16.23 -2.58
N VAL A 407 -8.33 -15.11 -2.21
CA VAL A 407 -7.79 -14.17 -1.22
C VAL A 407 -7.92 -14.83 0.16
N THR A 408 -6.80 -14.96 0.88
CA THR A 408 -6.73 -15.66 2.17
C THR A 408 -6.86 -14.70 3.35
N ARG A 409 -6.27 -13.51 3.22
CA ARG A 409 -6.28 -12.50 4.28
C ARG A 409 -6.33 -11.09 3.70
N LEU A 410 -7.00 -10.19 4.41
CA LEU A 410 -7.01 -8.74 4.18
C LEU A 410 -6.73 -8.02 5.49
N MET A 411 -5.89 -6.99 5.46
CA MET A 411 -5.64 -6.12 6.61
C MET A 411 -5.40 -4.68 6.15
N PHE A 412 -5.91 -3.72 6.91
CA PHE A 412 -5.63 -2.30 6.71
C PHE A 412 -4.54 -1.80 7.68
N ASN A 413 -3.71 -0.89 7.18
CA ASN A 413 -2.85 -0.02 7.99
C ASN A 413 -3.02 1.43 7.49
N GLY A 414 -3.88 2.21 8.16
CA GLY A 414 -4.34 3.51 7.65
C GLY A 414 -5.09 3.35 6.33
N LYS A 415 -4.76 4.16 5.33
CA LYS A 415 -5.29 4.10 3.96
C LYS A 415 -4.59 3.07 3.07
N ARG A 416 -3.98 2.06 3.64
CA ARG A 416 -3.23 1.04 2.93
C ARG A 416 -3.88 -0.30 3.17
N LEU A 417 -4.24 -1.01 2.10
CA LEU A 417 -4.75 -2.37 2.16
C LEU A 417 -3.62 -3.34 1.83
N TYR A 418 -3.57 -4.43 2.53
CA TYR A 418 -2.66 -5.55 2.28
C TYR A 418 -3.49 -6.80 2.08
N SER A 419 -3.07 -7.65 1.15
CA SER A 419 -3.78 -8.87 0.80
C SER A 419 -2.82 -10.02 0.52
N SER A 420 -3.15 -11.22 0.99
CA SER A 420 -2.49 -12.47 0.63
C SER A 420 -3.43 -13.40 -0.11
N SER A 421 -2.88 -14.31 -0.91
CA SER A 421 -3.66 -15.25 -1.72
C SER A 421 -2.96 -16.59 -1.91
N TYR A 422 -3.72 -17.60 -2.31
CA TYR A 422 -3.19 -18.89 -2.75
C TYR A 422 -2.40 -18.82 -4.06
N ASP A 423 -2.35 -17.67 -4.75
CA ASP A 423 -1.45 -17.44 -5.87
C ASP A 423 0.01 -17.20 -5.44
N GLY A 424 0.28 -17.22 -4.13
CA GLY A 424 1.60 -16.99 -3.57
C GLY A 424 1.98 -15.53 -3.43
N LYS A 425 1.10 -14.57 -3.74
CA LYS A 425 1.39 -13.14 -3.67
C LYS A 425 0.91 -12.51 -2.37
N LEU A 426 1.76 -11.66 -1.80
CA LEU A 426 1.40 -10.64 -0.82
C LEU A 426 1.41 -9.30 -1.55
N LEU A 427 0.26 -8.64 -1.63
CA LEU A 427 0.09 -7.38 -2.33
C LEU A 427 -0.18 -6.24 -1.37
N PHE A 428 0.29 -5.07 -1.75
CA PHE A 428 0.04 -3.78 -1.14
C PHE A 428 -0.76 -2.90 -2.09
N TRP A 429 -1.81 -2.25 -1.58
CA TRP A 429 -2.72 -1.38 -2.33
C TRP A 429 -2.75 -0.01 -1.67
N PRO A 430 -2.07 1.02 -2.23
CA PRO A 430 -2.21 2.39 -1.77
C PRO A 430 -3.58 2.93 -2.15
N ILE A 431 -4.38 3.34 -1.15
CA ILE A 431 -5.73 3.88 -1.36
C ILE A 431 -5.65 5.40 -1.28
N GLU A 432 -5.62 6.07 -2.41
CA GLU A 432 -5.70 7.51 -2.52
C GLU A 432 -7.03 7.96 -3.11
N SER A 433 -7.52 9.12 -2.69
CA SER A 433 -8.91 9.55 -2.90
C SER A 433 -9.36 9.72 -4.35
N ASN A 434 -8.48 9.78 -5.35
CA ASN A 434 -8.88 10.09 -6.73
C ASN A 434 -8.07 9.38 -7.82
N SER A 435 -7.34 8.31 -7.50
CA SER A 435 -6.48 7.62 -8.45
C SER A 435 -6.88 6.17 -8.67
N GLN A 436 -6.43 5.60 -9.77
CA GLN A 436 -6.52 4.16 -9.99
C GLN A 436 -5.65 3.45 -8.94
N ILE A 437 -6.25 2.50 -8.21
CA ILE A 437 -5.57 1.73 -7.17
C ILE A 437 -4.81 0.59 -7.85
N ASN A 438 -3.49 0.71 -7.89
CA ASN A 438 -2.60 -0.31 -8.47
C ASN A 438 -1.84 -1.04 -7.35
N ALA A 439 -1.72 -2.34 -7.49
CA ALA A 439 -1.01 -3.17 -6.53
C ALA A 439 0.51 -3.03 -6.65
N VAL A 440 1.18 -3.19 -5.50
CA VAL A 440 2.61 -3.44 -5.43
C VAL A 440 2.82 -4.85 -4.87
N THR A 441 3.61 -5.67 -5.53
CA THR A 441 3.98 -6.99 -5.03
C THR A 441 5.08 -6.85 -3.97
N LEU A 442 4.72 -7.08 -2.71
CA LEU A 442 5.66 -7.07 -1.59
C LEU A 442 6.44 -8.38 -1.50
N TYR A 443 5.77 -9.49 -1.77
CA TYR A 443 6.34 -10.82 -1.71
C TYR A 443 5.65 -11.75 -2.71
N GLN A 444 6.44 -12.63 -3.30
CA GLN A 444 5.99 -13.70 -4.18
C GLN A 444 6.65 -15.01 -3.73
N SER A 445 5.84 -16.00 -3.42
CA SER A 445 6.22 -17.38 -3.12
C SER A 445 5.75 -18.32 -4.23
N VAL A 446 6.37 -19.49 -4.31
CA VAL A 446 5.84 -20.62 -5.10
C VAL A 446 4.79 -21.41 -4.31
N HIS A 447 4.65 -21.13 -3.02
CA HIS A 447 3.69 -21.76 -2.13
C HIS A 447 2.50 -20.84 -1.86
N TRP A 448 1.38 -21.40 -1.47
CA TRP A 448 0.21 -20.65 -1.05
C TRP A 448 0.52 -19.82 0.20
N LEU A 449 0.04 -18.58 0.22
CA LEU A 449 0.06 -17.76 1.42
C LEU A 449 -1.26 -17.92 2.17
N ASN A 450 -1.20 -18.51 3.35
CA ASN A 450 -2.40 -18.82 4.11
C ASN A 450 -2.86 -17.67 4.99
N ASP A 451 -1.91 -16.95 5.59
CA ASP A 451 -2.19 -15.85 6.49
C ASP A 451 -1.01 -14.88 6.55
N PHE A 452 -1.25 -13.66 7.04
CA PHE A 452 -0.19 -12.73 7.40
C PHE A 452 -0.63 -11.83 8.55
N THR A 453 0.37 -11.25 9.24
CA THR A 453 0.16 -10.25 10.29
C THR A 453 1.24 -9.19 10.25
N PHE A 454 0.97 -8.01 10.80
CA PHE A 454 2.00 -6.99 11.03
C PHE A 454 2.80 -7.36 12.27
N SER A 455 4.10 -7.04 12.29
CA SER A 455 4.87 -7.00 13.53
C SER A 455 4.28 -5.96 14.49
N ASP A 456 4.59 -6.06 15.77
CA ASP A 456 4.08 -5.17 16.81
C ASP A 456 4.28 -3.68 16.48
N ASN A 457 5.48 -3.32 16.05
CA ASN A 457 5.84 -1.96 15.61
C ASN A 457 5.39 -1.63 14.17
N LYS A 458 4.77 -2.57 13.46
CA LYS A 458 4.34 -2.45 12.06
C LYS A 458 5.45 -2.12 11.05
N ASP A 459 6.69 -2.39 11.39
CA ASP A 459 7.80 -2.23 10.47
C ASP A 459 7.88 -3.36 9.43
N TYR A 460 7.33 -4.52 9.80
CA TYR A 460 7.37 -5.73 8.99
C TYR A 460 5.97 -6.35 8.85
N ILE A 461 5.82 -7.13 7.79
CA ILE A 461 4.75 -8.11 7.64
C ILE A 461 5.38 -9.50 7.79
N LEU A 462 4.72 -10.35 8.55
CA LEU A 462 5.06 -11.75 8.75
C LEU A 462 4.03 -12.59 8.01
N VAL A 463 4.48 -13.43 7.08
CA VAL A 463 3.65 -14.21 6.18
C VAL A 463 3.80 -15.68 6.51
N GLY A 464 2.70 -16.38 6.68
CA GLY A 464 2.63 -17.83 6.89
C GLY A 464 2.31 -18.57 5.60
N GLU A 465 3.15 -19.53 5.27
CA GLU A 465 3.10 -20.25 4.02
C GLU A 465 2.64 -21.71 4.20
N HIS A 466 2.18 -22.28 3.10
CA HIS A 466 1.70 -23.67 3.07
C HIS A 466 2.81 -24.70 3.35
N ASN A 467 4.06 -24.37 3.05
CA ASN A 467 5.22 -25.23 3.32
C ASN A 467 5.72 -25.18 4.78
N GLY A 468 5.04 -24.46 5.66
CA GLY A 468 5.44 -24.34 7.07
C GLY A 468 6.45 -23.22 7.35
N SER A 469 6.75 -22.39 6.38
CA SER A 469 7.67 -21.26 6.53
C SER A 469 6.96 -19.99 7.00
N VAL A 470 7.66 -19.18 7.80
CA VAL A 470 7.33 -17.78 8.06
C VAL A 470 8.32 -16.90 7.32
N THR A 471 7.80 -15.97 6.52
CA THR A 471 8.61 -14.99 5.81
C THR A 471 8.35 -13.59 6.36
N GLN A 472 9.42 -12.88 6.73
CA GLN A 472 9.40 -11.49 7.17
C GLN A 472 9.68 -10.56 5.99
N CYS A 473 8.80 -9.59 5.74
CA CYS A 473 8.92 -8.58 4.70
C CYS A 473 8.97 -7.18 5.32
N LEU A 474 10.00 -6.40 5.01
CA LEU A 474 10.15 -5.02 5.48
C LEU A 474 9.19 -4.10 4.72
N ILE A 475 8.41 -3.26 5.45
CA ILE A 475 7.46 -2.30 4.88
C ILE A 475 7.62 -0.87 5.41
N SER A 476 8.43 -0.67 6.43
CA SER A 476 8.67 0.63 7.07
C SER A 476 9.57 1.50 6.21
N LEU A 477 9.06 2.62 5.68
CA LEU A 477 9.83 3.55 4.84
C LEU A 477 11.12 4.06 5.51
N PRO A 478 11.15 4.45 6.81
CA PRO A 478 12.38 4.86 7.46
C PRO A 478 13.46 3.79 7.43
N LYS A 479 13.09 2.53 7.73
CA LYS A 479 14.03 1.39 7.70
C LYS A 479 14.44 1.01 6.28
N ILE A 480 13.52 1.12 5.33
CA ILE A 480 13.82 0.94 3.90
C ILE A 480 14.86 1.96 3.47
N ALA A 481 14.64 3.25 3.75
CA ALA A 481 15.56 4.33 3.37
C ALA A 481 16.95 4.15 3.99
N GLU A 482 17.02 3.74 5.25
CA GLU A 482 18.29 3.45 5.92
C GLU A 482 19.04 2.29 5.24
N ARG A 483 18.34 1.18 4.95
CA ARG A 483 18.93 0.03 4.24
C ARG A 483 19.38 0.39 2.83
N LEU A 484 18.60 1.17 2.10
CA LEU A 484 18.99 1.66 0.77
C LEU A 484 20.30 2.43 0.83
N ARG A 485 20.43 3.35 1.81
CA ARG A 485 21.66 4.09 2.04
C ARG A 485 22.86 3.18 2.31
N GLN A 486 22.67 2.11 3.08
CA GLN A 486 23.71 1.10 3.38
C GLN A 486 24.05 0.25 2.15
N ASN A 487 23.07 -0.07 1.31
CA ASN A 487 23.25 -0.90 0.11
C ASN A 487 23.94 -0.15 -1.03
N VAL A 488 23.88 1.18 -1.07
CA VAL A 488 24.60 2.00 -2.05
C VAL A 488 26.09 2.01 -1.69
N LYS A 489 26.92 1.35 -2.51
CA LYS A 489 28.36 1.20 -2.26
C LYS A 489 29.21 2.31 -2.87
N ARG A 490 28.77 2.91 -3.98
CA ARG A 490 29.42 3.99 -4.70
C ARG A 490 28.42 5.02 -5.24
N ASN A 491 28.91 6.09 -5.80
CA ASN A 491 28.12 7.02 -6.57
C ASN A 491 28.07 6.60 -8.05
N PHE A 492 27.12 7.16 -8.80
CA PHE A 492 27.12 7.07 -10.27
C PHE A 492 28.42 7.70 -10.82
N THR A 493 28.92 7.14 -11.92
CA THR A 493 29.84 7.89 -12.79
C THR A 493 29.07 8.98 -13.54
N GLN A 494 29.79 9.97 -14.12
CA GLN A 494 29.12 11.02 -14.92
C GLN A 494 28.42 10.43 -16.15
N GLU A 495 28.97 9.35 -16.73
CA GLU A 495 28.38 8.64 -17.87
C GLU A 495 27.10 7.92 -17.47
N GLU A 496 27.14 7.15 -16.37
CA GLU A 496 25.96 6.48 -15.81
C GLU A 496 24.87 7.47 -15.46
N TRP A 497 25.23 8.61 -14.84
CA TRP A 497 24.28 9.68 -14.53
C TRP A 497 23.62 10.21 -15.80
N ASN A 498 24.41 10.54 -16.80
CA ASN A 498 23.88 11.05 -18.07
C ASN A 498 23.00 10.02 -18.80
N TYR A 499 23.29 8.75 -18.64
CA TYR A 499 22.53 7.66 -19.26
C TYR A 499 21.20 7.38 -18.53
N TYR A 500 21.25 7.23 -17.21
CA TYR A 500 20.08 6.81 -16.43
C TYR A 500 19.22 7.98 -15.94
N VAL A 501 19.83 9.10 -15.55
CA VAL A 501 19.14 10.24 -14.94
C VAL A 501 18.86 11.32 -15.97
N GLY A 502 19.83 11.59 -16.85
CA GLY A 502 19.70 12.53 -17.95
C GLY A 502 20.77 13.61 -17.95
N LYS A 503 21.20 14.03 -19.15
CA LYS A 503 22.25 15.04 -19.37
C LYS A 503 21.86 16.44 -18.85
N GLY A 504 20.56 16.75 -18.81
CA GLY A 504 20.02 18.03 -18.34
C GLY A 504 19.82 18.12 -16.83
N ILE A 505 20.01 17.03 -16.10
CA ILE A 505 19.81 16.96 -14.65
C ILE A 505 21.17 17.15 -13.96
N PRO A 506 21.30 18.13 -13.04
CA PRO A 506 22.55 18.33 -12.30
C PRO A 506 22.97 17.05 -11.56
N TYR A 507 24.26 16.72 -11.66
CA TYR A 507 24.80 15.55 -10.98
C TYR A 507 24.60 15.64 -9.46
N ARG A 508 24.05 14.60 -8.88
CA ARG A 508 23.80 14.49 -7.44
C ARG A 508 24.46 13.22 -6.89
N LYS A 509 25.26 13.39 -5.84
CA LYS A 509 25.80 12.24 -5.11
C LYS A 509 24.67 11.52 -4.38
N VAL A 510 24.52 10.22 -4.62
CA VAL A 510 23.57 9.36 -3.92
C VAL A 510 24.19 8.77 -2.65
N LYS A 511 25.50 8.54 -2.63
CA LYS A 511 26.26 8.15 -1.43
C LYS A 511 26.88 9.39 -0.81
N VAL A 512 26.43 9.75 0.40
CA VAL A 512 27.09 10.74 1.26
C VAL A 512 28.10 9.97 2.11
N ILE A 513 29.36 10.38 2.03
CA ILE A 513 30.48 9.79 2.81
C ILE A 513 30.31 10.15 4.28
#